data_937baf5420de81ab665220906bcee015
#
_entry.id   937baf5420de81ab665220906bcee015
#
_cell.length_a   1.000
_cell.length_b   1.000
_cell.length_c   1.000
_cell.angle_alpha   90.00
_cell.angle_beta   90.00
_cell.angle_gamma   90.00
#
_symmetry.space_group_name_H-M   'P 1'
#
loop_
_entity.id
_entity.type
_entity.pdbx_description
1 polymer ?
#
loop_
_entity_poly.entity_id
_entity_poly.type
_entity_poly.pdbx_seq_one_letter_code
_entity_poly.pdbx_strand_id
1 'polypeptide(L)'
;DPQGVHDLGGPDDTVQVERETESIDALKVAVNAGRVSMVLLDSYLLKPEAIATLSRSVPCLAICDYPPFPDVHRVVAPQAFQKSEDNIYGGLEYQIVSAGFSSYRGKSVAEIGDAARILVSFGARDSSNRTALVLSALELVRRRWNISVTCVLGDHAPHRDDIRQRLVGHADMSLMEGVHDMGPLYATHNLAIGAPGISQAERAFCGLPSLLIAQNEAQKPLSCAWADLHAASISKPDLQEIAERTEALIGGAALRNDLRCNAMRLVDGAGAKRIADLIREMMK
;
A
#
# COMPACT_ATOMS: atom_id res chain seq x y z
N ASP A 1 -15.78 -5.92 -9.84
CA ASP A 1 -16.77 -5.77 -10.90
C ASP A 1 -16.22 -6.41 -12.18
N PRO A 2 -16.90 -7.41 -12.80
CA PRO A 2 -16.35 -8.11 -13.97
C PRO A 2 -16.42 -7.29 -15.27
N GLN A 3 -16.82 -6.05 -15.23
CA GLN A 3 -16.91 -5.15 -16.39
C GLN A 3 -16.20 -3.81 -16.13
N GLY A 4 -15.00 -3.86 -15.53
CA GLY A 4 -14.23 -2.69 -15.09
C GLY A 4 -14.17 -1.51 -16.09
N VAL A 5 -15.21 -0.71 -16.12
CA VAL A 5 -15.16 0.63 -16.70
C VAL A 5 -14.92 1.59 -15.54
N HIS A 6 -13.74 2.20 -15.49
CA HIS A 6 -13.45 3.25 -14.56
C HIS A 6 -13.59 4.60 -15.24
N ASP A 7 -14.58 5.38 -14.80
CA ASP A 7 -14.74 6.79 -15.19
C ASP A 7 -13.71 7.63 -14.41
N LEU A 8 -12.78 8.23 -15.11
CA LEU A 8 -11.75 9.11 -14.55
C LEU A 8 -12.17 10.58 -14.47
N GLY A 9 -13.48 10.89 -14.63
CA GLY A 9 -14.04 12.19 -14.27
C GLY A 9 -14.21 13.20 -15.41
N GLY A 10 -14.23 12.77 -16.69
CA GLY A 10 -14.56 13.61 -17.84
C GLY A 10 -15.30 12.82 -18.91
N PRO A 11 -16.10 13.47 -19.77
CA PRO A 11 -16.87 12.77 -20.79
C PRO A 11 -16.04 12.04 -21.86
N ASP A 12 -14.72 12.28 -21.91
CA ASP A 12 -13.79 11.69 -22.89
C ASP A 12 -12.77 10.72 -22.24
N ASP A 13 -12.86 10.47 -20.93
CA ASP A 13 -11.83 9.72 -20.16
C ASP A 13 -12.28 8.29 -19.81
N THR A 14 -12.97 7.60 -20.69
CA THR A 14 -13.36 6.21 -20.47
C THR A 14 -12.20 5.28 -20.79
N VAL A 15 -11.66 4.58 -19.77
CA VAL A 15 -10.69 3.50 -19.96
C VAL A 15 -11.42 2.16 -19.88
N GLN A 16 -11.46 1.45 -20.98
CA GLN A 16 -12.03 0.10 -21.03
C GLN A 16 -10.93 -0.93 -20.72
N VAL A 17 -11.07 -1.67 -19.61
CA VAL A 17 -10.14 -2.73 -19.21
C VAL A 17 -10.81 -4.08 -19.45
N GLU A 18 -10.29 -4.86 -20.39
CA GLU A 18 -10.73 -6.23 -20.67
C GLU A 18 -9.86 -7.26 -19.92
N ARG A 19 -10.34 -8.50 -19.78
CA ARG A 19 -9.61 -9.58 -19.07
C ARG A 19 -8.35 -10.03 -19.81
N GLU A 20 -7.32 -10.40 -19.07
CA GLU A 20 -5.91 -10.50 -19.44
C GLU A 20 -5.52 -11.37 -20.66
N THR A 21 -6.17 -12.48 -20.95
CA THR A 21 -5.76 -13.37 -22.08
C THR A 21 -6.37 -12.97 -23.41
N GLU A 22 -7.52 -12.31 -23.39
CA GLU A 22 -8.20 -11.80 -24.58
C GLU A 22 -7.80 -10.33 -24.85
N SER A 23 -7.32 -9.62 -23.82
CA SER A 23 -7.10 -8.18 -23.84
C SER A 23 -5.95 -7.73 -24.76
N ILE A 24 -4.82 -8.47 -24.84
CA ILE A 24 -3.68 -8.03 -25.68
C ILE A 24 -4.01 -8.11 -27.17
N ASP A 25 -4.69 -9.13 -27.62
CA ASP A 25 -5.01 -9.25 -29.03
C ASP A 25 -6.13 -8.28 -29.43
N ALA A 26 -7.13 -8.10 -28.57
CA ALA A 26 -8.15 -7.08 -28.76
C ALA A 26 -7.55 -5.65 -28.73
N LEU A 27 -6.62 -5.40 -27.82
CA LEU A 27 -5.89 -4.15 -27.71
C LEU A 27 -5.02 -3.88 -28.96
N LYS A 28 -4.29 -4.88 -29.47
CA LYS A 28 -3.55 -4.76 -30.74
C LYS A 28 -4.44 -4.42 -31.90
N VAL A 29 -5.62 -5.06 -31.99
CA VAL A 29 -6.63 -4.76 -33.02
C VAL A 29 -7.11 -3.31 -32.89
N ALA A 30 -7.37 -2.83 -31.69
CA ALA A 30 -7.81 -1.45 -31.44
C ALA A 30 -6.71 -0.42 -31.77
N VAL A 31 -5.44 -0.71 -31.42
CA VAL A 31 -4.27 0.10 -31.78
C VAL A 31 -4.08 0.15 -33.27
N ASN A 32 -4.08 -1.01 -33.96
CA ASN A 32 -3.90 -1.08 -35.40
C ASN A 32 -5.06 -0.38 -36.19
N ALA A 33 -6.23 -0.33 -35.59
CA ALA A 33 -7.38 0.40 -36.16
C ALA A 33 -7.35 1.91 -35.87
N GLY A 34 -6.31 2.41 -35.20
CA GLY A 34 -6.19 3.84 -34.82
C GLY A 34 -7.20 4.30 -33.77
N ARG A 35 -7.82 3.38 -33.04
CA ARG A 35 -8.82 3.70 -31.99
C ARG A 35 -8.20 4.00 -30.64
N VAL A 36 -6.92 3.69 -30.44
CA VAL A 36 -6.17 3.88 -29.19
C VAL A 36 -4.94 4.72 -29.50
N SER A 37 -4.79 5.84 -28.82
CA SER A 37 -3.66 6.77 -28.96
C SER A 37 -2.56 6.56 -27.91
N MET A 38 -2.87 5.85 -26.80
CA MET A 38 -1.94 5.54 -25.72
C MET A 38 -2.44 4.33 -24.93
N VAL A 39 -1.53 3.60 -24.29
CA VAL A 39 -1.86 2.47 -23.41
C VAL A 39 -1.26 2.68 -22.03
N LEU A 40 -2.10 2.55 -20.99
CA LEU A 40 -1.69 2.42 -19.60
C LEU A 40 -1.69 0.95 -19.20
N LEU A 41 -0.56 0.45 -18.71
CA LEU A 41 -0.36 -0.94 -18.32
C LEU A 41 -0.20 -1.00 -16.79
N ASP A 42 -1.09 -1.76 -16.14
CA ASP A 42 -0.99 -2.11 -14.71
C ASP A 42 -1.30 -3.60 -14.57
N SER A 43 -0.30 -4.44 -14.78
CA SER A 43 -0.47 -5.89 -14.76
C SER A 43 0.86 -6.60 -14.49
N TYR A 44 0.80 -7.60 -13.62
CA TYR A 44 1.91 -8.53 -13.34
C TYR A 44 1.89 -9.80 -14.22
N LEU A 45 0.88 -9.96 -15.07
CA LEU A 45 0.66 -11.19 -15.84
C LEU A 45 1.05 -11.03 -17.31
N LEU A 46 1.26 -9.80 -17.77
CA LEU A 46 1.63 -9.52 -19.16
C LEU A 46 3.07 -9.93 -19.42
N LYS A 47 3.26 -10.70 -20.50
CA LYS A 47 4.60 -11.13 -20.91
C LYS A 47 5.41 -9.95 -21.48
N PRO A 48 6.71 -9.85 -21.15
CA PRO A 48 7.57 -8.76 -21.63
C PRO A 48 7.56 -8.58 -23.16
N GLU A 49 7.52 -9.69 -23.92
CA GLU A 49 7.52 -9.65 -25.38
C GLU A 49 6.22 -9.06 -25.95
N ALA A 50 5.10 -9.29 -25.27
CA ALA A 50 3.81 -8.73 -25.66
C ALA A 50 3.77 -7.23 -25.40
N ILE A 51 4.30 -6.78 -24.27
CA ILE A 51 4.45 -5.36 -23.90
C ILE A 51 5.37 -4.66 -24.90
N ALA A 52 6.55 -5.21 -25.19
CA ALA A 52 7.50 -4.65 -26.14
C ALA A 52 6.91 -4.54 -27.57
N THR A 53 6.08 -5.50 -27.97
CA THR A 53 5.40 -5.45 -29.27
C THR A 53 4.39 -4.31 -29.31
N LEU A 54 3.62 -4.11 -28.23
CA LEU A 54 2.63 -3.07 -28.12
C LEU A 54 3.29 -1.68 -28.12
N SER A 55 4.37 -1.50 -27.36
CA SER A 55 5.06 -0.23 -27.22
C SER A 55 5.71 0.28 -28.53
N ARG A 56 5.96 -0.60 -29.50
CA ARG A 56 6.40 -0.19 -30.84
C ARG A 56 5.30 0.43 -31.70
N SER A 57 4.05 0.18 -31.35
CA SER A 57 2.88 0.59 -32.17
C SER A 57 2.13 1.77 -31.58
N VAL A 58 2.24 2.01 -30.27
CA VAL A 58 1.51 3.05 -29.56
C VAL A 58 2.31 3.48 -28.31
N PRO A 59 2.28 4.76 -27.91
CA PRO A 59 2.85 5.17 -26.63
C PRO A 59 2.31 4.35 -25.45
N CYS A 60 3.21 3.81 -24.63
CA CYS A 60 2.87 3.00 -23.48
C CYS A 60 3.48 3.60 -22.19
N LEU A 61 2.68 3.68 -21.14
CA LEU A 61 3.11 3.92 -19.77
C LEU A 61 2.78 2.68 -18.94
N ALA A 62 3.75 2.14 -18.21
CA ALA A 62 3.53 1.04 -17.29
C ALA A 62 3.60 1.50 -15.84
N ILE A 63 2.68 1.03 -14.99
CA ILE A 63 2.80 1.09 -13.53
C ILE A 63 3.40 -0.25 -13.10
N CYS A 64 4.57 -0.23 -12.46
CA CYS A 64 5.29 -1.44 -12.07
C CYS A 64 6.05 -1.18 -10.77
N ASP A 65 5.77 -1.98 -9.74
CA ASP A 65 6.32 -1.76 -8.40
C ASP A 65 7.80 -2.18 -8.28
N TYR A 66 8.25 -3.13 -9.10
CA TYR A 66 9.57 -3.77 -8.96
C TYR A 66 10.25 -4.04 -10.29
N PRO A 67 11.60 -3.98 -10.34
CA PRO A 67 12.36 -4.45 -11.48
C PRO A 67 12.25 -6.00 -11.65
N PRO A 68 12.46 -6.53 -12.85
CA PRO A 68 12.84 -5.79 -14.05
C PRO A 68 11.67 -4.99 -14.63
N PHE A 69 11.94 -3.73 -14.99
CA PHE A 69 10.91 -2.88 -15.58
C PHE A 69 10.69 -3.25 -17.05
N PRO A 70 9.44 -3.15 -17.54
CA PRO A 70 9.14 -3.42 -18.95
C PRO A 70 9.78 -2.37 -19.87
N ASP A 71 10.16 -2.80 -21.07
CA ASP A 71 10.66 -1.92 -22.14
C ASP A 71 9.48 -1.16 -22.79
N VAL A 72 9.18 -0.01 -22.21
CA VAL A 72 8.10 0.89 -22.63
C VAL A 72 8.56 2.35 -22.59
N HIS A 73 7.74 3.25 -23.12
CA HIS A 73 8.06 4.67 -23.21
C HIS A 73 8.26 5.34 -21.85
N ARG A 74 7.42 5.02 -20.87
CA ARG A 74 7.55 5.48 -19.48
C ARG A 74 7.12 4.39 -18.50
N VAL A 75 7.83 4.32 -17.38
CA VAL A 75 7.49 3.46 -16.25
C VAL A 75 7.25 4.34 -15.03
N VAL A 76 6.15 4.12 -14.34
CA VAL A 76 5.92 4.66 -13.00
C VAL A 76 6.12 3.53 -12.01
N ALA A 77 7.04 3.72 -11.07
CA ALA A 77 7.41 2.72 -10.06
C ALA A 77 7.18 3.28 -8.65
N PRO A 78 5.93 3.31 -8.15
CA PRO A 78 5.59 3.98 -6.90
C PRO A 78 6.29 3.41 -5.67
N GLN A 79 6.70 2.13 -5.75
CA GLN A 79 7.41 1.45 -4.67
C GLN A 79 8.90 1.27 -4.93
N ALA A 80 9.42 1.75 -6.07
CA ALA A 80 10.84 1.78 -6.35
C ALA A 80 11.44 3.10 -5.85
N PHE A 81 12.33 3.01 -4.88
CA PHE A 81 13.00 4.17 -4.28
C PHE A 81 14.24 4.61 -5.07
N GLN A 82 14.37 4.18 -6.31
CA GLN A 82 15.43 4.62 -7.20
C GLN A 82 15.07 5.98 -7.78
N LYS A 83 16.09 6.83 -7.91
CA LYS A 83 15.95 8.08 -8.66
C LYS A 83 15.60 7.76 -10.12
N SER A 84 14.73 8.59 -10.70
CA SER A 84 14.31 8.46 -12.09
C SER A 84 15.53 8.34 -13.01
N GLU A 85 15.56 7.24 -13.76
CA GLU A 85 16.27 7.17 -15.03
C GLU A 85 15.41 7.86 -16.10
N ASP A 86 15.95 8.12 -17.29
CA ASP A 86 15.27 8.96 -18.29
C ASP A 86 13.79 8.64 -18.59
N ASN A 87 13.36 7.40 -18.36
CA ASN A 87 11.97 6.96 -18.57
C ASN A 87 11.32 6.30 -17.35
N ILE A 88 11.98 6.24 -16.18
CA ILE A 88 11.48 5.60 -14.96
C ILE A 88 11.21 6.68 -13.90
N TYR A 89 9.98 6.80 -13.50
CA TYR A 89 9.47 7.73 -12.49
C TYR A 89 9.20 6.96 -11.20
N GLY A 90 10.22 6.87 -10.35
CA GLY A 90 10.16 6.12 -9.09
C GLY A 90 9.97 7.03 -7.89
N GLY A 91 9.35 6.49 -6.84
CA GLY A 91 9.27 7.14 -5.54
C GLY A 91 7.87 7.22 -4.96
N LEU A 92 7.83 7.49 -3.65
CA LEU A 92 6.58 7.54 -2.89
C LEU A 92 5.65 8.69 -3.30
N GLU A 93 6.16 9.72 -3.95
CA GLU A 93 5.37 10.79 -4.53
C GLU A 93 4.44 10.34 -5.66
N TYR A 94 4.70 9.17 -6.27
CA TYR A 94 3.84 8.55 -7.28
C TYR A 94 2.84 7.54 -6.68
N GLN A 95 2.83 7.35 -5.35
CA GLN A 95 1.85 6.49 -4.70
C GLN A 95 0.43 6.97 -4.96
N ILE A 96 -0.40 6.07 -5.47
CA ILE A 96 -1.82 6.33 -5.71
C ILE A 96 -2.56 6.07 -4.41
N VAL A 97 -3.04 7.15 -3.80
CA VAL A 97 -3.93 7.08 -2.63
C VAL A 97 -5.33 7.45 -3.09
N SER A 98 -6.30 6.60 -2.76
CA SER A 98 -7.71 6.85 -3.10
C SER A 98 -8.20 8.20 -2.55
N ALA A 99 -9.00 8.92 -3.33
CA ALA A 99 -9.60 10.20 -2.92
C ALA A 99 -10.44 10.07 -1.64
N GLY A 100 -10.99 8.88 -1.35
CA GLY A 100 -11.70 8.60 -0.10
C GLY A 100 -10.89 8.88 1.17
N PHE A 101 -9.56 8.78 1.10
CA PHE A 101 -8.69 9.09 2.24
C PHE A 101 -8.46 10.58 2.47
N SER A 102 -8.86 11.47 1.56
CA SER A 102 -8.60 12.91 1.66
C SER A 102 -9.15 13.53 2.95
N SER A 103 -10.31 13.06 3.40
CA SER A 103 -10.94 13.50 4.64
C SER A 103 -10.18 13.07 5.91
N TYR A 104 -9.27 12.09 5.79
CA TYR A 104 -8.50 11.52 6.90
C TYR A 104 -7.04 11.95 6.92
N ARG A 105 -6.61 12.80 5.97
CA ARG A 105 -5.22 13.25 5.90
C ARG A 105 -4.78 13.91 7.22
N GLY A 106 -3.72 13.35 7.81
CA GLY A 106 -3.14 13.85 9.06
C GLY A 106 -4.03 13.74 10.29
N LYS A 107 -5.16 13.02 10.21
CA LYS A 107 -6.10 12.89 11.33
C LYS A 107 -5.78 11.75 12.29
N SER A 108 -4.74 10.95 12.06
CA SER A 108 -4.37 9.92 13.03
C SER A 108 -4.03 10.55 14.38
N VAL A 109 -4.38 9.87 15.46
CA VAL A 109 -4.17 10.37 16.82
C VAL A 109 -2.73 10.10 17.23
N ALA A 110 -1.87 11.12 17.13
CA ALA A 110 -0.44 10.99 17.45
C ALA A 110 -0.17 10.79 18.95
N GLU A 111 -1.00 11.37 19.80
CA GLU A 111 -0.88 11.27 21.25
C GLU A 111 -1.53 9.97 21.77
N ILE A 112 -0.83 9.30 22.67
CA ILE A 112 -1.35 8.15 23.40
C ILE A 112 -1.90 8.65 24.73
N GLY A 113 -3.21 8.46 24.93
CA GLY A 113 -3.87 8.72 26.20
C GLY A 113 -3.70 7.55 27.18
N ASP A 114 -4.81 7.10 27.78
CA ASP A 114 -4.80 6.01 28.78
C ASP A 114 -4.36 4.67 28.20
N ALA A 115 -4.60 4.44 26.91
CA ALA A 115 -4.19 3.21 26.20
C ALA A 115 -3.67 3.52 24.80
N ALA A 116 -2.64 2.79 24.38
CA ALA A 116 -2.16 2.83 22.99
C ALA A 116 -3.10 2.00 22.09
N ARG A 117 -3.73 2.66 21.12
CA ARG A 117 -4.61 2.02 20.13
C ARG A 117 -3.78 1.55 18.95
N ILE A 118 -3.64 0.23 18.83
CA ILE A 118 -2.81 -0.43 17.83
C ILE A 118 -3.69 -1.08 16.76
N LEU A 119 -3.48 -0.71 15.51
CA LEU A 119 -4.10 -1.33 14.35
C LEU A 119 -3.17 -2.39 13.77
N VAL A 120 -3.64 -3.63 13.62
CA VAL A 120 -2.89 -4.73 13.00
C VAL A 120 -3.55 -5.11 11.68
N SER A 121 -2.81 -4.93 10.55
CA SER A 121 -3.32 -5.29 9.23
C SER A 121 -2.19 -5.65 8.26
N PHE A 122 -2.25 -6.87 7.72
CA PHE A 122 -1.31 -7.40 6.74
C PHE A 122 -1.94 -7.58 5.35
N GLY A 123 -2.96 -6.76 5.02
CA GLY A 123 -3.72 -6.85 3.80
C GLY A 123 -4.82 -7.91 3.85
N ALA A 124 -5.54 -8.08 2.74
CA ALA A 124 -6.76 -8.89 2.71
C ALA A 124 -6.53 -10.38 3.00
N ARG A 125 -5.38 -10.93 2.70
CA ARG A 125 -5.14 -12.38 2.83
C ARG A 125 -4.29 -12.78 4.03
N ASP A 126 -3.29 -11.97 4.40
CA ASP A 126 -2.30 -12.31 5.44
C ASP A 126 -1.82 -13.78 5.34
N SER A 127 -1.39 -14.20 4.14
CA SER A 127 -1.07 -15.59 3.84
C SER A 127 0.04 -16.17 4.72
N SER A 128 0.90 -15.32 5.27
CA SER A 128 2.00 -15.69 6.19
C SER A 128 1.59 -15.71 7.66
N ASN A 129 0.30 -15.49 7.97
CA ASN A 129 -0.24 -15.41 9.33
C ASN A 129 0.58 -14.46 10.26
N ARG A 130 0.96 -13.31 9.72
CA ARG A 130 1.71 -12.30 10.50
C ARG A 130 0.87 -11.71 11.62
N THR A 131 -0.44 -11.64 11.45
CA THR A 131 -1.37 -11.21 12.50
C THR A 131 -1.23 -12.08 13.75
N ALA A 132 -1.17 -13.41 13.63
CA ALA A 132 -0.99 -14.30 14.79
C ALA A 132 0.34 -14.07 15.50
N LEU A 133 1.43 -13.87 14.75
CA LEU A 133 2.74 -13.57 15.30
C LEU A 133 2.74 -12.23 16.07
N VAL A 134 2.14 -11.19 15.49
CA VAL A 134 2.02 -9.88 16.12
C VAL A 134 1.16 -9.95 17.38
N LEU A 135 0.03 -10.66 17.38
CA LEU A 135 -0.78 -10.85 18.57
C LEU A 135 0.03 -11.50 19.68
N SER A 136 0.84 -12.54 19.37
CA SER A 136 1.73 -13.17 20.36
C SER A 136 2.78 -12.19 20.93
N ALA A 137 3.31 -11.29 20.12
CA ALA A 137 4.23 -10.25 20.57
C ALA A 137 3.51 -9.21 21.45
N LEU A 138 2.29 -8.81 21.08
CA LEU A 138 1.49 -7.87 21.84
C LEU A 138 1.07 -8.40 23.21
N GLU A 139 1.02 -9.73 23.41
CA GLU A 139 0.87 -10.32 24.74
C GLU A 139 2.06 -10.03 25.67
N LEU A 140 3.27 -9.82 25.14
CA LEU A 140 4.41 -9.35 25.94
C LEU A 140 4.27 -7.86 26.26
N VAL A 141 3.88 -7.06 25.26
CA VAL A 141 3.73 -5.60 25.39
C VAL A 141 2.67 -5.23 26.42
N ARG A 142 1.52 -5.90 26.44
CA ARG A 142 0.42 -5.64 27.39
C ARG A 142 0.77 -5.88 28.86
N ARG A 143 1.83 -6.59 29.15
CA ARG A 143 2.32 -6.77 30.53
C ARG A 143 2.89 -5.48 31.12
N ARG A 144 3.28 -4.53 30.25
CA ARG A 144 3.96 -3.28 30.61
C ARG A 144 3.18 -2.04 30.21
N TRP A 145 2.36 -2.17 29.18
CA TRP A 145 1.65 -1.05 28.55
C TRP A 145 0.16 -1.33 28.47
N ASN A 146 -0.63 -0.32 28.77
CA ASN A 146 -2.07 -0.39 28.47
C ASN A 146 -2.27 -0.21 26.96
N ILE A 147 -2.76 -1.26 26.29
CA ILE A 147 -2.97 -1.26 24.83
C ILE A 147 -4.38 -1.73 24.51
N SER A 148 -4.93 -1.23 23.41
CA SER A 148 -6.07 -1.82 22.73
C SER A 148 -5.70 -2.16 21.31
N VAL A 149 -6.18 -3.30 20.80
CA VAL A 149 -5.77 -3.84 19.51
C VAL A 149 -6.99 -4.05 18.62
N THR A 150 -6.92 -3.52 17.41
CA THR A 150 -7.86 -3.83 16.35
C THR A 150 -7.14 -4.58 15.24
N CYS A 151 -7.50 -5.85 15.03
CA CYS A 151 -7.04 -6.65 13.89
C CYS A 151 -8.01 -6.47 12.73
N VAL A 152 -7.46 -6.30 11.51
CA VAL A 152 -8.27 -6.25 10.29
C VAL A 152 -7.82 -7.34 9.33
N LEU A 153 -8.76 -8.18 8.93
CA LEU A 153 -8.57 -9.24 7.93
C LEU A 153 -9.62 -9.12 6.82
N GLY A 154 -9.27 -9.58 5.63
CA GLY A 154 -10.25 -9.74 4.55
C GLY A 154 -11.14 -10.95 4.78
N ASP A 155 -12.31 -10.96 4.13
CA ASP A 155 -13.34 -12.01 4.25
C ASP A 155 -12.85 -13.43 3.92
N HIS A 156 -11.78 -13.52 3.10
CA HIS A 156 -11.21 -14.78 2.64
C HIS A 156 -9.79 -15.03 3.18
N ALA A 157 -9.43 -14.40 4.31
CA ALA A 157 -8.13 -14.64 4.95
C ALA A 157 -8.06 -16.09 5.48
N PRO A 158 -7.03 -16.87 5.12
CA PRO A 158 -6.96 -18.30 5.43
C PRO A 158 -6.87 -18.61 6.93
N HIS A 159 -6.37 -17.68 7.74
CA HIS A 159 -6.14 -17.85 9.18
C HIS A 159 -7.18 -17.13 10.06
N ARG A 160 -8.28 -16.68 9.46
CA ARG A 160 -9.32 -15.88 10.13
C ARG A 160 -9.87 -16.53 11.41
N ASP A 161 -10.19 -17.81 11.36
CA ASP A 161 -10.80 -18.52 12.50
C ASP A 161 -9.80 -18.72 13.65
N ASP A 162 -8.51 -18.95 13.36
CA ASP A 162 -7.44 -18.96 14.37
C ASP A 162 -7.33 -17.59 15.06
N ILE A 163 -7.31 -16.50 14.28
CA ILE A 163 -7.24 -15.15 14.85
C ILE A 163 -8.48 -14.86 15.72
N ARG A 164 -9.69 -15.20 15.25
CA ARG A 164 -10.91 -15.02 16.03
C ARG A 164 -10.84 -15.76 17.35
N GLN A 165 -10.36 -17.02 17.34
CA GLN A 165 -10.22 -17.82 18.55
C GLN A 165 -9.21 -17.25 19.54
N ARG A 166 -8.08 -16.70 19.07
CA ARG A 166 -7.06 -16.04 19.90
C ARG A 166 -7.58 -14.79 20.61
N LEU A 167 -8.55 -14.10 20.04
CA LEU A 167 -9.12 -12.88 20.62
C LEU A 167 -10.26 -13.15 21.62
N VAL A 168 -10.73 -14.40 21.73
CA VAL A 168 -11.76 -14.76 22.71
C VAL A 168 -11.27 -14.50 24.14
N GLY A 169 -12.06 -13.77 24.92
CA GLY A 169 -11.73 -13.43 26.30
C GLY A 169 -10.89 -12.16 26.49
N HIS A 170 -10.46 -11.52 25.41
CA HIS A 170 -9.72 -10.25 25.45
C HIS A 170 -10.66 -9.07 25.15
N ALA A 171 -11.08 -8.35 26.18
CA ALA A 171 -11.97 -7.19 26.02
C ALA A 171 -11.28 -5.97 25.35
N ASP A 172 -9.98 -5.94 25.36
CA ASP A 172 -9.11 -4.90 24.80
C ASP A 172 -8.64 -5.21 23.36
N MET A 173 -9.06 -6.35 22.79
CA MET A 173 -8.71 -6.78 21.44
C MET A 173 -9.97 -7.09 20.62
N SER A 174 -9.96 -6.69 19.36
CA SER A 174 -11.08 -6.90 18.44
C SER A 174 -10.62 -7.34 17.06
N LEU A 175 -11.48 -8.07 16.35
CA LEU A 175 -11.32 -8.43 14.94
C LEU A 175 -12.40 -7.73 14.13
N MET A 176 -11.98 -7.06 13.07
CA MET A 176 -12.85 -6.53 12.03
C MET A 176 -12.55 -7.26 10.72
N GLU A 177 -13.60 -7.66 10.04
CA GLU A 177 -13.53 -8.44 8.79
C GLU A 177 -14.22 -7.66 7.68
N GLY A 178 -13.70 -7.79 6.43
CA GLY A 178 -14.32 -7.18 5.26
C GLY A 178 -14.40 -5.65 5.31
N VAL A 179 -13.44 -5.00 5.94
CA VAL A 179 -13.44 -3.52 6.05
C VAL A 179 -13.12 -2.92 4.69
N HIS A 180 -14.08 -2.21 4.09
CA HIS A 180 -13.92 -1.52 2.80
C HIS A 180 -13.33 -0.12 2.93
N ASP A 181 -13.61 0.59 4.04
CA ASP A 181 -13.03 1.91 4.33
C ASP A 181 -12.13 1.83 5.56
N MET A 182 -10.83 1.89 5.32
CA MET A 182 -9.81 1.90 6.37
C MET A 182 -9.57 3.28 6.99
N GLY A 183 -10.09 4.33 6.37
CA GLY A 183 -9.85 5.72 6.80
C GLY A 183 -10.24 6.01 8.26
N PRO A 184 -11.43 5.62 8.74
CA PRO A 184 -11.81 5.78 10.14
C PRO A 184 -10.85 5.08 11.10
N LEU A 185 -10.36 3.88 10.75
CA LEU A 185 -9.40 3.15 11.57
C LEU A 185 -8.05 3.87 11.61
N TYR A 186 -7.54 4.35 10.46
CA TYR A 186 -6.30 5.12 10.43
C TYR A 186 -6.41 6.42 11.24
N ALA A 187 -7.58 7.06 11.24
CA ALA A 187 -7.79 8.29 11.98
C ALA A 187 -7.93 8.09 13.51
N THR A 188 -8.33 6.91 13.97
CA THR A 188 -8.63 6.65 15.39
C THR A 188 -7.53 5.89 16.13
N HIS A 189 -6.53 5.37 15.44
CA HIS A 189 -5.42 4.63 16.06
C HIS A 189 -4.16 5.50 16.22
N ASN A 190 -3.28 5.09 17.14
CA ASN A 190 -2.02 5.79 17.44
C ASN A 190 -0.84 5.16 16.69
N LEU A 191 -0.94 3.89 16.34
CA LEU A 191 0.11 3.07 15.76
C LEU A 191 -0.48 1.99 14.89
N ALA A 192 0.15 1.68 13.76
CA ALA A 192 -0.17 0.50 12.96
C ALA A 192 1.00 -0.50 12.95
N ILE A 193 0.68 -1.79 12.92
CA ILE A 193 1.63 -2.87 12.63
C ILE A 193 1.13 -3.59 11.38
N GLY A 194 1.95 -3.65 10.33
CA GLY A 194 1.50 -4.23 9.07
C GLY A 194 2.56 -4.38 8.00
N ALA A 195 2.14 -4.77 6.80
CA ALA A 195 3.00 -4.95 5.64
C ALA A 195 3.37 -3.61 4.97
N PRO A 196 4.52 -3.54 4.26
CA PRO A 196 5.03 -2.34 3.58
C PRO A 196 4.38 -2.07 2.20
N GLY A 197 3.24 -2.70 1.87
CA GLY A 197 2.57 -2.55 0.58
C GLY A 197 1.73 -1.26 0.45
N ILE A 198 0.74 -1.28 -0.45
CA ILE A 198 -0.13 -0.12 -0.76
C ILE A 198 -0.77 0.48 0.50
N SER A 199 -1.24 -0.36 1.44
CA SER A 199 -1.82 0.11 2.70
C SER A 199 -0.85 0.92 3.55
N GLN A 200 0.47 0.78 3.36
CA GLN A 200 1.44 1.65 4.03
C GLN A 200 1.41 3.08 3.47
N ALA A 201 1.21 3.24 2.17
CA ALA A 201 1.04 4.58 1.59
C ALA A 201 -0.24 5.26 2.12
N GLU A 202 -1.33 4.51 2.28
CA GLU A 202 -2.57 5.01 2.88
C GLU A 202 -2.35 5.43 4.34
N ARG A 203 -1.69 4.60 5.15
CA ARG A 203 -1.32 4.94 6.55
C ARG A 203 -0.43 6.16 6.62
N ALA A 204 0.57 6.24 5.74
CA ALA A 204 1.48 7.38 5.63
C ALA A 204 0.72 8.68 5.29
N PHE A 205 -0.19 8.63 4.31
CA PHE A 205 -1.05 9.74 3.93
C PHE A 205 -1.94 10.23 5.08
N CYS A 206 -2.53 9.29 5.83
CA CYS A 206 -3.35 9.60 7.01
C CYS A 206 -2.52 10.05 8.23
N GLY A 207 -1.20 9.88 8.19
CA GLY A 207 -0.29 10.25 9.26
C GLY A 207 -0.26 9.24 10.41
N LEU A 208 -0.53 7.96 10.15
CA LEU A 208 -0.49 6.89 11.15
C LEU A 208 0.92 6.28 11.21
N PRO A 209 1.68 6.48 12.32
CA PRO A 209 2.99 5.86 12.48
C PRO A 209 2.89 4.34 12.36
N SER A 210 3.86 3.72 11.69
CA SER A 210 3.78 2.29 11.38
C SER A 210 5.04 1.55 11.76
N LEU A 211 4.84 0.32 12.27
CA LEU A 211 5.84 -0.73 12.36
C LEU A 211 5.62 -1.71 11.20
N LEU A 212 6.60 -1.84 10.32
CA LEU A 212 6.50 -2.67 9.12
C LEU A 212 7.18 -4.02 9.32
N ILE A 213 6.47 -5.07 8.93
CA ILE A 213 6.96 -6.43 8.94
C ILE A 213 6.72 -7.02 7.55
N ALA A 214 7.77 -7.38 6.84
CA ALA A 214 7.67 -8.00 5.53
C ALA A 214 7.00 -9.39 5.62
N GLN A 215 6.08 -9.67 4.71
CA GLN A 215 5.43 -10.97 4.62
C GLN A 215 6.27 -11.99 3.82
N ASN A 216 7.11 -11.50 2.91
CA ASN A 216 7.98 -12.29 2.05
C ASN A 216 9.26 -11.53 1.72
N GLU A 217 10.20 -12.20 1.02
CA GLU A 217 11.50 -11.63 0.65
C GLU A 217 11.37 -10.39 -0.26
N ALA A 218 10.39 -10.38 -1.18
CA ALA A 218 10.20 -9.27 -2.11
C ALA A 218 9.77 -7.96 -1.40
N GLN A 219 9.16 -8.06 -0.22
CA GLN A 219 8.75 -6.90 0.57
C GLN A 219 9.85 -6.34 1.48
N LYS A 220 10.96 -7.07 1.70
CA LYS A 220 12.05 -6.59 2.56
C LYS A 220 12.68 -5.28 2.07
N PRO A 221 13.04 -5.14 0.77
CA PRO A 221 13.58 -3.88 0.26
C PRO A 221 12.64 -2.69 0.48
N LEU A 222 11.32 -2.90 0.36
CA LEU A 222 10.34 -1.85 0.65
C LEU A 222 10.37 -1.43 2.11
N SER A 223 10.38 -2.40 3.04
CA SER A 223 10.47 -2.08 4.46
C SER A 223 11.71 -1.25 4.77
N CYS A 224 12.88 -1.65 4.24
CA CYS A 224 14.13 -0.92 4.41
C CYS A 224 14.03 0.51 3.87
N ALA A 225 13.48 0.68 2.67
CA ALA A 225 13.34 1.99 2.05
C ALA A 225 12.46 2.95 2.87
N TRP A 226 11.35 2.48 3.44
CA TRP A 226 10.54 3.28 4.37
C TRP A 226 11.33 3.67 5.62
N ALA A 227 12.17 2.75 6.15
CA ALA A 227 12.99 3.01 7.33
C ALA A 227 14.14 3.99 7.04
N ASP A 228 14.82 3.84 5.91
CA ASP A 228 15.91 4.72 5.47
C ASP A 228 15.43 6.18 5.28
N LEU A 229 14.17 6.34 4.87
CA LEU A 229 13.51 7.63 4.78
C LEU A 229 12.93 8.13 6.12
N HIS A 230 13.16 7.41 7.22
CA HIS A 230 12.61 7.70 8.55
C HIS A 230 11.08 7.91 8.53
N ALA A 231 10.37 7.14 7.69
CA ALA A 231 8.92 7.26 7.50
C ALA A 231 8.15 6.07 8.08
N ALA A 232 8.84 5.02 8.51
CA ALA A 232 8.30 3.91 9.28
C ALA A 232 9.40 3.26 10.12
N SER A 233 9.01 2.55 11.19
CA SER A 233 9.87 1.61 11.89
C SER A 233 9.76 0.24 11.22
N ILE A 234 10.79 -0.61 11.35
CA ILE A 234 10.79 -1.97 10.81
C ILE A 234 11.13 -3.00 11.87
N SER A 235 10.62 -4.21 11.69
CA SER A 235 11.00 -5.39 12.46
C SER A 235 11.13 -6.60 11.55
N LYS A 236 12.01 -7.52 11.94
CA LYS A 236 11.94 -8.89 11.44
C LYS A 236 10.67 -9.57 11.96
N PRO A 237 10.23 -10.67 11.32
CA PRO A 237 9.11 -11.46 11.83
C PRO A 237 9.57 -12.33 13.03
N ASP A 238 10.00 -11.65 14.09
CA ASP A 238 10.46 -12.22 15.35
C ASP A 238 9.64 -11.63 16.51
N LEU A 239 9.15 -12.48 17.38
CA LEU A 239 8.24 -12.13 18.46
C LEU A 239 8.84 -11.08 19.40
N GLN A 240 10.10 -11.29 19.81
CA GLN A 240 10.76 -10.41 20.76
C GLN A 240 11.06 -9.04 20.12
N GLU A 241 11.60 -9.04 18.90
CA GLU A 241 11.89 -7.80 18.17
C GLU A 241 10.63 -6.98 17.90
N ILE A 242 9.52 -7.64 17.54
CA ILE A 242 8.22 -6.95 17.35
C ILE A 242 7.77 -6.29 18.65
N ALA A 243 7.87 -7.00 19.79
CA ALA A 243 7.48 -6.47 21.09
C ALA A 243 8.35 -5.25 21.46
N GLU A 244 9.67 -5.35 21.35
CA GLU A 244 10.61 -4.26 21.66
C GLU A 244 10.40 -3.03 20.78
N ARG A 245 10.22 -3.22 19.47
CA ARG A 245 9.93 -2.12 18.54
C ARG A 245 8.58 -1.46 18.82
N THR A 246 7.59 -2.25 19.20
CA THR A 246 6.26 -1.73 19.57
C THR A 246 6.34 -0.92 20.85
N GLU A 247 7.04 -1.42 21.90
CA GLU A 247 7.27 -0.68 23.15
C GLU A 247 8.02 0.64 22.90
N ALA A 248 9.06 0.62 22.05
CA ALA A 248 9.79 1.82 21.68
C ALA A 248 8.88 2.87 20.99
N LEU A 249 7.97 2.41 20.13
CA LEU A 249 6.99 3.30 19.49
C LEU A 249 5.95 3.80 20.49
N ILE A 250 5.49 3.00 21.44
CA ILE A 250 4.54 3.43 22.47
C ILE A 250 5.18 4.49 23.38
N GLY A 251 6.40 4.23 23.88
CA GLY A 251 7.11 5.15 24.78
C GLY A 251 7.70 6.38 24.09
N GLY A 252 7.96 6.30 22.77
CA GLY A 252 8.68 7.32 22.01
C GLY A 252 7.76 8.32 21.29
N ALA A 253 7.19 9.32 21.98
CA ALA A 253 6.34 10.32 21.35
C ALA A 253 7.06 11.10 20.22
N ALA A 254 8.31 11.50 20.42
CA ALA A 254 9.13 12.17 19.41
C ALA A 254 9.32 11.26 18.19
N LEU A 255 9.69 10.00 18.41
CA LEU A 255 9.84 9.02 17.33
C LEU A 255 8.56 8.86 16.49
N ARG A 256 7.39 8.71 17.14
CA ARG A 256 6.12 8.62 16.41
C ARG A 256 5.84 9.87 15.59
N ASN A 257 6.11 11.05 16.16
CA ASN A 257 5.90 12.31 15.45
C ASN A 257 6.84 12.45 14.23
N ASP A 258 8.10 12.09 14.38
CA ASP A 258 9.08 12.14 13.27
C ASP A 258 8.68 11.20 12.14
N LEU A 259 8.33 9.94 12.45
CA LEU A 259 7.83 8.98 11.47
C LEU A 259 6.58 9.50 10.76
N ARG A 260 5.63 10.05 11.51
CA ARG A 260 4.40 10.63 10.97
C ARG A 260 4.69 11.78 10.01
N CYS A 261 5.50 12.77 10.43
CA CYS A 261 5.80 13.94 9.61
C CYS A 261 6.52 13.58 8.32
N ASN A 262 7.51 12.68 8.40
CA ASN A 262 8.25 12.22 7.23
C ASN A 262 7.34 11.43 6.28
N ALA A 263 6.52 10.50 6.79
CA ALA A 263 5.60 9.71 5.99
C ALA A 263 4.60 10.59 5.23
N MET A 264 3.98 11.56 5.89
CA MET A 264 3.03 12.50 5.28
C MET A 264 3.67 13.40 4.23
N ARG A 265 4.95 13.76 4.40
CA ARG A 265 5.69 14.55 3.41
C ARG A 265 5.99 13.76 2.14
N LEU A 266 6.30 12.47 2.28
CA LEU A 266 6.64 11.58 1.18
C LEU A 266 5.40 11.14 0.38
N VAL A 267 4.26 10.93 1.05
CA VAL A 267 2.99 10.57 0.42
C VAL A 267 2.03 11.75 0.55
N ASP A 268 2.06 12.64 -0.43
CA ASP A 268 1.26 13.87 -0.42
C ASP A 268 -0.15 13.72 -1.00
N GLY A 269 -0.46 12.56 -1.62
CA GLY A 269 -1.74 12.27 -2.25
C GLY A 269 -1.86 12.78 -3.70
N ALA A 270 -0.80 13.36 -4.26
CA ALA A 270 -0.82 13.87 -5.63
C ALA A 270 -0.29 12.86 -6.67
N GLY A 271 -0.04 11.60 -6.28
CA GLY A 271 0.54 10.58 -7.17
C GLY A 271 -0.28 10.35 -8.43
N ALA A 272 -1.59 10.14 -8.30
CA ALA A 272 -2.47 9.95 -9.45
C ALA A 272 -2.45 11.17 -10.41
N LYS A 273 -2.39 12.40 -9.85
CA LYS A 273 -2.26 13.62 -10.66
C LYS A 273 -0.94 13.65 -11.43
N ARG A 274 0.19 13.30 -10.78
CA ARG A 274 1.50 13.24 -11.44
C ARG A 274 1.50 12.24 -12.59
N ILE A 275 0.90 11.05 -12.38
CA ILE A 275 0.75 10.04 -13.43
C ILE A 275 -0.11 10.58 -14.58
N ALA A 276 -1.22 11.24 -14.29
CA ALA A 276 -2.06 11.86 -15.31
C ALA A 276 -1.33 12.96 -16.09
N ASP A 277 -0.47 13.73 -15.44
CA ASP A 277 0.35 14.75 -16.11
C ASP A 277 1.38 14.10 -17.05
N LEU A 278 2.03 12.98 -16.64
CA LEU A 278 2.90 12.18 -17.51
C LEU A 278 2.16 11.63 -18.73
N ILE A 279 0.94 11.16 -18.55
CA ILE A 279 0.07 10.70 -19.65
C ILE A 279 -0.20 11.84 -20.64
N ARG A 280 -0.60 13.01 -20.15
CA ARG A 280 -0.86 14.19 -21.00
C ARG A 280 0.36 14.66 -21.78
N GLU A 281 1.56 14.53 -21.18
CA GLU A 281 2.81 14.85 -21.88
C GLU A 281 3.11 13.87 -23.02
N MET A 282 2.77 12.58 -22.85
CA MET A 282 2.97 11.56 -23.89
C MET A 282 1.99 11.67 -25.05
N MET A 283 0.86 12.36 -24.85
CA MET A 283 -0.19 12.54 -25.85
C MET A 283 -0.02 13.84 -26.68
N LYS A 284 0.98 14.67 -26.37
CA LYS A 284 1.32 15.89 -27.13
C LYS A 284 2.23 15.58 -28.32
#